data_89aeca32d7e87cd1abee65c5b8c56d74
#
_entry.id   89aeca32d7e87cd1abee65c5b8c56d74
#
_cell.length_a   1.000
_cell.length_b   1.000
_cell.length_c   1.000
_cell.angle_alpha   90.00
_cell.angle_beta   90.00
_cell.angle_gamma   90.00
#
_symmetry.space_group_name_H-M   'P 1'
#
loop_
_entity.id
_entity.type
_entity.pdbx_description
1 polymer ?
#
loop_
_entity_poly.entity_id
_entity_poly.type
_entity_poly.pdbx_seq_one_letter_code
_entity_poly.pdbx_strand_id
1 'polypeptide(L)'
;MKIEPLEVYARDSNFAVVKPPGRNYPGAVIQGDSLASLCRTAIQLARQIDALPNAPNDLRDCAEEVADALLNRVLHYQSVLDAHNIDYPHVHALSEADRIKLSPDGDD
;
A
#
# COMPACT_ATOMS: atom_id res chain seq x y z
N MET A 1 3.10 22.74 -1.10
CA MET A 1 1.84 22.18 -1.61
C MET A 1 1.40 22.92 -2.83
N LYS A 2 0.92 22.18 -3.82
CA LYS A 2 0.30 22.76 -5.00
C LYS A 2 -1.19 22.62 -4.94
N ILE A 3 -1.92 23.61 -5.41
CA ILE A 3 -3.36 23.53 -5.54
C ILE A 3 -3.68 23.43 -7.04
N GLU A 4 -4.21 22.29 -7.45
CA GLU A 4 -4.53 22.02 -8.85
C GLU A 4 -5.94 21.48 -8.95
N PRO A 5 -6.70 21.86 -9.99
CA PRO A 5 -8.04 21.33 -10.16
C PRO A 5 -7.99 19.86 -10.58
N LEU A 6 -8.96 19.09 -10.12
CA LEU A 6 -9.12 17.71 -10.57
C LEU A 6 -10.61 17.40 -10.66
N GLU A 7 -10.94 16.41 -11.50
CA GLU A 7 -12.32 16.02 -11.69
C GLU A 7 -12.72 15.04 -10.60
N VAL A 8 -13.85 15.29 -9.96
CA VAL A 8 -14.37 14.43 -8.89
C VAL A 8 -15.59 13.70 -9.43
N TYR A 9 -15.49 12.38 -9.55
CA TYR A 9 -16.60 11.57 -10.05
C TYR A 9 -17.47 11.02 -8.92
N ALA A 10 -16.88 10.80 -7.75
CA ALA A 10 -17.63 10.38 -6.58
C ALA A 10 -16.94 10.91 -5.34
N ARG A 11 -17.73 11.29 -4.33
CA ARG A 11 -17.24 11.88 -3.10
C ARG A 11 -17.49 11.01 -1.88
N ASP A 12 -17.86 9.77 -2.09
CA ASP A 12 -18.14 8.88 -0.97
C ASP A 12 -16.89 8.74 -0.12
N SER A 13 -17.02 8.94 1.16
CA SER A 13 -15.94 9.16 2.11
C SER A 13 -14.66 8.39 1.81
N ASN A 14 -14.71 7.05 1.89
CA ASN A 14 -13.53 6.23 1.69
C ASN A 14 -13.42 5.66 0.27
N PHE A 15 -14.31 6.07 -0.62
CA PHE A 15 -14.39 5.51 -1.96
C PHE A 15 -14.46 6.61 -3.02
N ALA A 16 -13.79 7.72 -2.79
CA ALA A 16 -13.78 8.81 -3.74
C ALA A 16 -13.11 8.38 -5.04
N VAL A 17 -13.65 8.87 -6.16
CA VAL A 17 -13.09 8.62 -7.48
C VAL A 17 -12.79 9.97 -8.11
N VAL A 18 -11.54 10.17 -8.50
CA VAL A 18 -11.08 11.44 -9.02
C VAL A 18 -10.19 11.20 -10.24
N LYS A 19 -10.03 12.24 -11.06
CA LYS A 19 -9.10 12.19 -12.16
C LYS A 19 -8.15 13.38 -12.05
N PRO A 20 -6.90 13.17 -11.60
CA PRO A 20 -5.92 14.24 -11.53
C PRO A 20 -5.56 14.76 -12.89
N PRO A 21 -5.08 16.00 -13.00
CA PRO A 21 -4.63 16.54 -14.27
C PRO A 21 -3.54 15.66 -14.89
N GLY A 22 -3.61 15.48 -16.20
CA GLY A 22 -2.61 14.70 -16.92
C GLY A 22 -2.83 13.22 -16.93
N ARG A 23 -3.88 12.73 -16.29
CA ARG A 23 -4.22 11.30 -16.29
C ARG A 23 -5.31 11.02 -17.31
N ASN A 24 -5.25 9.86 -17.94
CA ASN A 24 -6.25 9.47 -18.93
C ASN A 24 -7.52 8.89 -18.30
N TYR A 25 -7.39 8.28 -17.14
CA TYR A 25 -8.50 7.59 -16.48
C TYR A 25 -8.66 8.07 -15.05
N PRO A 26 -9.89 8.04 -14.52
CA PRO A 26 -10.10 8.30 -13.11
C PRO A 26 -9.44 7.24 -12.26
N GLY A 27 -9.06 7.59 -11.04
CA GLY A 27 -8.49 6.70 -10.07
C GLY A 27 -9.28 6.76 -8.77
N ALA A 28 -9.05 5.78 -7.92
CA ALA A 28 -9.67 5.74 -6.61
C ALA A 28 -8.74 6.39 -5.59
N VAL A 29 -9.35 7.15 -4.68
CA VAL A 29 -8.63 7.72 -3.54
C VAL A 29 -8.81 6.78 -2.36
N ILE A 30 -7.73 6.43 -1.69
CA ILE A 30 -7.80 5.64 -0.46
C ILE A 30 -7.26 6.49 0.68
N GLN A 31 -7.98 6.52 1.79
CA GLN A 31 -7.54 7.25 2.97
C GLN A 31 -6.25 6.62 3.51
N GLY A 32 -5.36 7.47 4.04
CA GLY A 32 -4.06 6.99 4.50
C GLY A 32 -4.14 5.95 5.60
N ASP A 33 -5.07 6.11 6.55
CA ASP A 33 -5.24 5.12 7.62
C ASP A 33 -5.78 3.80 7.08
N SER A 34 -6.70 3.85 6.11
CA SER A 34 -7.21 2.64 5.46
C SER A 34 -6.11 1.94 4.66
N LEU A 35 -5.28 2.71 3.97
CA LEU A 35 -4.17 2.15 3.22
C LEU A 35 -3.18 1.44 4.15
N ALA A 36 -2.83 2.07 5.27
CA ALA A 36 -1.90 1.47 6.24
C ALA A 36 -2.48 0.20 6.83
N SER A 37 -3.77 0.20 7.17
CA SER A 37 -4.44 -0.98 7.71
C SER A 37 -4.46 -2.12 6.69
N LEU A 38 -4.77 -1.82 5.44
CA LEU A 38 -4.79 -2.82 4.38
C LEU A 38 -3.40 -3.40 4.16
N CYS A 39 -2.38 -2.55 4.20
CA CYS A 39 -1.00 -2.99 4.06
C CYS A 39 -0.60 -3.95 5.17
N ARG A 40 -0.95 -3.62 6.43
CA ARG A 40 -0.64 -4.50 7.56
C ARG A 40 -1.34 -5.85 7.43
N THR A 41 -2.58 -5.84 6.96
CA THR A 41 -3.31 -7.09 6.71
C THR A 41 -2.64 -7.93 5.65
N ALA A 42 -2.18 -7.29 4.57
CA ALA A 42 -1.48 -8.01 3.51
C ALA A 42 -0.16 -8.61 4.01
N ILE A 43 0.58 -7.88 4.83
CA ILE A 43 1.82 -8.37 5.43
C ILE A 43 1.53 -9.56 6.34
N GLN A 44 0.48 -9.47 7.15
CA GLN A 44 0.10 -10.56 8.04
C GLN A 44 -0.28 -11.81 7.24
N LEU A 45 -1.05 -11.62 6.17
CA LEU A 45 -1.40 -12.73 5.29
C LEU A 45 -0.16 -13.37 4.67
N ALA A 46 0.78 -12.56 4.21
CA ALA A 46 2.02 -13.08 3.64
C ALA A 46 2.80 -13.90 4.67
N ARG A 47 2.86 -13.44 5.91
CA ARG A 47 3.54 -14.18 6.97
C ARG A 47 2.85 -15.52 7.26
N GLN A 48 1.52 -15.55 7.22
CA GLN A 48 0.79 -16.80 7.43
C GLN A 48 1.04 -17.79 6.29
N ILE A 49 1.13 -17.29 5.06
CA ILE A 49 1.47 -18.13 3.92
C ILE A 49 2.88 -18.68 4.07
N ASP A 50 3.80 -17.84 4.50
CA ASP A 50 5.19 -18.25 4.70
C ASP A 50 5.31 -19.35 5.76
N ALA A 51 4.40 -19.35 6.73
CA ALA A 51 4.40 -20.36 7.80
C ALA A 51 3.85 -21.71 7.34
N LEU A 52 3.22 -21.78 6.16
CA LEU A 52 2.69 -23.05 5.65
C LEU A 52 3.83 -23.89 5.08
N PRO A 53 3.96 -25.17 5.52
CA PRO A 53 5.12 -25.97 5.12
C PRO A 53 5.24 -26.22 3.63
N ASN A 54 4.13 -26.30 2.92
CA ASN A 54 4.14 -26.68 1.51
C ASN A 54 3.40 -25.69 0.63
N ALA A 55 3.47 -24.40 0.98
CA ALA A 55 2.81 -23.39 0.17
C ALA A 55 3.44 -23.35 -1.23
N PRO A 56 2.61 -23.37 -2.29
CA PRO A 56 3.15 -23.29 -3.65
C PRO A 56 3.88 -21.98 -3.89
N ASN A 57 4.86 -22.00 -4.78
CA ASN A 57 5.62 -20.79 -5.10
C ASN A 57 4.73 -19.69 -5.68
N ASP A 58 3.75 -20.06 -6.51
CA ASP A 58 2.84 -19.06 -7.07
C ASP A 58 2.09 -18.32 -5.98
N LEU A 59 1.67 -19.02 -4.93
CA LEU A 59 0.98 -18.40 -3.82
C LEU A 59 1.91 -17.44 -3.06
N ARG A 60 3.14 -17.87 -2.83
CA ARG A 60 4.15 -17.04 -2.18
C ARG A 60 4.44 -15.79 -2.99
N ASP A 61 4.60 -15.94 -4.29
CA ASP A 61 4.88 -14.82 -5.18
C ASP A 61 3.72 -13.80 -5.18
N CYS A 62 2.49 -14.29 -5.23
CA CYS A 62 1.32 -13.41 -5.19
C CYS A 62 1.23 -12.66 -3.87
N ALA A 63 1.49 -13.34 -2.76
CA ALA A 63 1.43 -12.71 -1.44
C ALA A 63 2.50 -11.63 -1.32
N GLU A 64 3.70 -11.91 -1.77
CA GLU A 64 4.79 -10.96 -1.74
C GLU A 64 4.47 -9.75 -2.61
N GLU A 65 3.94 -9.98 -3.80
CA GLU A 65 3.61 -8.90 -4.73
C GLU A 65 2.56 -7.95 -4.14
N VAL A 66 1.50 -8.49 -3.54
CA VAL A 66 0.46 -7.66 -2.95
C VAL A 66 1.01 -6.86 -1.76
N ALA A 67 1.76 -7.52 -0.89
CA ALA A 67 2.34 -6.84 0.27
C ALA A 67 3.30 -5.73 -0.17
N ASP A 68 4.14 -5.99 -1.16
CA ASP A 68 5.08 -4.99 -1.67
C ASP A 68 4.36 -3.81 -2.31
N ALA A 69 3.32 -4.08 -3.10
CA ALA A 69 2.58 -3.02 -3.78
C ALA A 69 1.95 -2.07 -2.77
N LEU A 70 1.38 -2.62 -1.69
CA LEU A 70 0.76 -1.79 -0.66
C LEU A 70 1.81 -1.08 0.19
N LEU A 71 2.90 -1.77 0.53
CA LEU A 71 3.95 -1.13 1.33
C LEU A 71 4.58 0.03 0.58
N ASN A 72 4.85 -0.13 -0.72
CA ASN A 72 5.42 0.97 -1.51
C ASN A 72 4.51 2.19 -1.47
N ARG A 73 3.19 1.99 -1.51
CA ARG A 73 2.24 3.09 -1.46
C ARG A 73 2.23 3.77 -0.09
N VAL A 74 2.30 2.99 0.98
CA VAL A 74 2.34 3.55 2.34
C VAL A 74 3.63 4.34 2.54
N LEU A 75 4.78 3.78 2.13
CA LEU A 75 6.05 4.46 2.30
C LEU A 75 6.09 5.77 1.54
N HIS A 76 5.56 5.77 0.32
CA HIS A 76 5.47 7.01 -0.47
C HIS A 76 4.56 8.03 0.24
N TYR A 77 3.39 7.58 0.70
CA TYR A 77 2.45 8.43 1.42
C TYR A 77 3.11 9.05 2.65
N GLN A 78 3.78 8.24 3.46
CA GLN A 78 4.48 8.75 4.65
C GLN A 78 5.57 9.75 4.28
N SER A 79 6.32 9.49 3.21
CA SER A 79 7.39 10.41 2.81
C SER A 79 6.83 11.77 2.37
N VAL A 80 5.67 11.76 1.71
CA VAL A 80 5.02 13.01 1.31
C VAL A 80 4.53 13.78 2.54
N LEU A 81 3.92 13.08 3.51
CA LEU A 81 3.49 13.73 4.73
C LEU A 81 4.68 14.31 5.49
N ASP A 82 5.79 13.58 5.55
CA ASP A 82 7.00 14.08 6.22
C ASP A 82 7.50 15.37 5.55
N ALA A 83 7.48 15.41 4.22
CA ALA A 83 7.93 16.57 3.48
C ALA A 83 7.08 17.82 3.76
N HIS A 84 5.83 17.62 4.18
CA HIS A 84 4.89 18.71 4.47
C HIS A 84 4.62 18.87 5.95
N ASN A 85 5.35 18.17 6.82
CA ASN A 85 5.18 18.22 8.27
C ASN A 85 3.77 17.88 8.71
N ILE A 86 3.17 16.89 8.09
CA ILE A 86 1.82 16.42 8.41
C ILE A 86 1.96 15.09 9.17
N ASP A 87 1.26 14.99 10.30
CA ASP A 87 1.27 13.77 11.09
C ASP A 87 0.56 12.64 10.36
N TYR A 88 1.02 11.40 10.61
CA TYR A 88 0.37 10.23 10.02
C TYR A 88 -0.97 9.96 10.71
N PRO A 89 -1.97 9.46 9.97
CA PRO A 89 -3.24 9.11 10.58
C PRO A 89 -3.20 7.78 11.33
N HIS A 90 -2.12 7.02 11.20
CA HIS A 90 -1.97 5.72 11.85
C HIS A 90 -0.91 5.79 12.95
N VAL A 91 -1.07 4.93 13.95
CA VAL A 91 -0.26 5.00 15.17
C VAL A 91 1.19 4.58 14.93
N HIS A 92 1.38 3.51 14.17
CA HIS A 92 2.71 2.96 13.93
C HIS A 92 3.10 3.13 12.48
N ALA A 93 4.18 3.86 12.24
CA ALA A 93 4.72 4.03 10.90
C ALA A 93 5.24 2.69 10.37
N LEU A 94 5.12 2.51 9.06
CA LEU A 94 5.72 1.38 8.38
C LEU A 94 7.08 1.80 7.81
N SER A 95 7.95 0.82 7.58
CA SER A 95 9.29 1.08 7.06
C SER A 95 9.72 -0.06 6.14
N GLU A 96 10.90 0.06 5.55
CA GLU A 96 11.47 -1.01 4.74
C GLU A 96 11.63 -2.31 5.52
N ALA A 97 11.76 -2.23 6.84
CA ALA A 97 11.86 -3.43 7.67
C ALA A 97 10.59 -4.28 7.61
N ASP A 98 9.47 -3.70 7.18
CA ASP A 98 8.20 -4.43 7.06
C ASP A 98 8.06 -5.15 5.72
N ARG A 99 9.04 -5.04 4.83
CA ARG A 99 8.98 -5.67 3.52
C ARG A 99 9.09 -7.17 3.65
N ILE A 100 8.18 -7.85 2.98
CA ILE A 100 8.08 -9.31 3.02
C ILE A 100 8.86 -9.91 1.86
N LYS A 101 9.65 -10.95 2.15
CA LYS A 101 10.33 -11.73 1.13
C LYS A 101 10.03 -13.20 1.38
N LEU A 102 9.21 -13.77 0.54
CA LEU A 102 8.81 -15.17 0.65
C LEU A 102 9.46 -16.05 -0.39
N SER A 103 10.19 -15.48 -1.32
CA SER A 103 10.82 -16.20 -2.40
C SER A 103 11.79 -17.21 -1.84
N PRO A 104 11.61 -18.47 -2.20
CA PRO A 104 12.42 -19.49 -1.58
C PRO A 104 13.84 -19.53 -2.08
N ASP A 105 14.19 -18.95 -3.08
CA ASP A 105 15.38 -19.11 -3.67
C ASP A 105 16.52 -18.91 -3.07
N GLY A 106 16.43 -19.23 -2.90
CA GLY A 106 17.25 -19.21 -2.28
C GLY A 106 18.13 -19.60 -2.27
N ASP A 107 18.12 -19.71 -2.41
CA ASP A 107 18.73 -20.07 -2.16
C ASP A 107 19.41 -20.59 -2.04
N ASP A 108 19.54 -20.74 -2.11
CA ASP A 108 20.03 -21.29 -1.88
C ASP A 108 20.49 -21.63 -1.76
#